data_5f8da64e8406b31903cde6362e0b0742
#
_entry.id   5f8da64e8406b31903cde6362e0b0742
#
_cell.length_a   1.000
_cell.length_b   1.000
_cell.length_c   1.000
_cell.angle_alpha   90.00
_cell.angle_beta   90.00
_cell.angle_gamma   90.00
#
_symmetry.space_group_name_H-M   'P 1'
#
loop_
_entity.id
_entity.type
_entity.pdbx_description
1 polymer ?
#
loop_
_entity_poly.entity_id
_entity_poly.type
_entity_poly.pdbx_seq_one_letter_code
_entity_poly.pdbx_strand_id
1 'polypeptide(L)'
;MKNTHLALILIMVIAAATACAGAQSGPGTITDDSGRQVHLDSAPARIVSHVPSITETLFALGLGDKLVADSEYCDYPEAAKTKPKIGGYFTPNIEEIVAMKPDLVLTDGYVPELVTKLDSLGIPIAVINPKDIDSVLTDIELLGNVTGRQKEAKELTDDMKKRIDAVVNTVSSTSRPSVFYVFDATDTTKPWTAGPGSFVDALISLAGGKNVAASASDPWIQFNMEELVNSNPDIILVDSHMGTAVISPEELRELPGWQDMTAVKEKWIYTIDGDLVNRSGPRIIEGLEEMAEILHPDLF
;
A
#
# COMPACT_ATOMS: atom_id res chain seq x y z
N MET A 1 33.49 -38.34 77.03
CA MET A 1 32.11 -37.91 77.26
C MET A 1 31.85 -36.74 76.28
N LYS A 2 30.74 -36.88 75.56
CA LYS A 2 30.09 -35.93 74.60
C LYS A 2 30.69 -35.83 73.22
N ASN A 3 30.14 -36.66 72.33
CA ASN A 3 30.13 -36.57 70.93
C ASN A 3 29.33 -35.34 70.44
N THR A 4 29.83 -34.57 69.50
CA THR A 4 29.03 -33.64 68.74
C THR A 4 29.24 -33.93 67.23
N HIS A 5 28.20 -34.52 66.65
CA HIS A 5 28.12 -34.78 65.21
C HIS A 5 27.89 -33.49 64.50
N LEU A 6 28.81 -33.09 63.60
CA LEU A 6 28.67 -32.00 62.74
C LEU A 6 28.03 -32.52 61.44
N ALA A 7 26.72 -32.26 61.25
CA ALA A 7 25.99 -32.62 60.08
C ALA A 7 26.28 -31.53 59.03
N LEU A 8 26.98 -31.89 57.97
CA LEU A 8 27.20 -31.03 56.79
C LEU A 8 25.91 -31.09 55.90
N ILE A 9 25.12 -30.02 55.93
CA ILE A 9 23.99 -29.84 54.98
C ILE A 9 24.56 -29.26 53.72
N LEU A 10 24.64 -30.11 52.66
CA LEU A 10 24.99 -29.73 51.30
C LEU A 10 23.75 -29.07 50.64
N ILE A 11 23.66 -27.76 50.63
CA ILE A 11 22.61 -27.03 49.90
C ILE A 11 22.97 -27.06 48.42
N MET A 12 22.28 -27.91 47.66
CA MET A 12 22.35 -27.96 46.22
C MET A 12 21.49 -26.80 45.64
N VAL A 13 22.13 -25.68 45.27
CA VAL A 13 21.46 -24.59 44.56
C VAL A 13 21.28 -25.03 43.10
N ILE A 14 20.08 -25.49 42.79
CA ILE A 14 19.66 -25.68 41.40
C ILE A 14 19.38 -24.28 40.81
N ALA A 15 20.32 -23.74 40.05
CA ALA A 15 20.09 -22.57 39.21
C ALA A 15 19.17 -22.99 38.06
N ALA A 16 17.87 -22.76 38.23
CA ALA A 16 16.92 -22.81 37.14
C ALA A 16 17.25 -21.66 36.18
N ALA A 17 18.01 -21.96 35.13
CA ALA A 17 18.14 -21.09 33.99
C ALA A 17 16.77 -21.01 33.33
N THR A 18 15.96 -20.02 33.74
CA THR A 18 14.79 -19.59 32.97
C THR A 18 15.32 -19.02 31.69
N ALA A 19 15.40 -19.86 30.65
CA ALA A 19 15.48 -19.39 29.28
C ALA A 19 14.20 -18.58 29.04
N CYS A 20 14.29 -17.27 29.07
CA CYS A 20 13.34 -16.42 28.40
C CYS A 20 13.45 -16.75 26.91
N ALA A 21 12.78 -17.83 26.49
CA ALA A 21 12.33 -17.93 25.11
C ALA A 21 11.40 -16.72 24.94
N GLY A 22 11.88 -15.69 24.25
CA GLY A 22 11.02 -14.63 23.76
C GLY A 22 9.84 -15.34 23.12
N ALA A 23 8.65 -15.14 23.66
CA ALA A 23 7.43 -15.61 23.04
C ALA A 23 7.41 -14.91 21.68
N GLN A 24 7.86 -15.62 20.63
CA GLN A 24 7.42 -15.32 19.29
C GLN A 24 5.91 -15.50 19.38
N SER A 25 5.18 -14.40 19.37
CA SER A 25 3.75 -14.43 19.17
C SER A 25 3.55 -15.12 17.82
N GLY A 26 3.35 -16.42 17.89
CA GLY A 26 3.03 -17.24 16.75
C GLY A 26 1.66 -16.82 16.23
N PRO A 27 1.28 -17.34 15.09
CA PRO A 27 -0.02 -17.08 14.50
C PRO A 27 -1.10 -17.35 15.55
N GLY A 28 -2.06 -16.50 15.57
CA GLY A 28 -3.15 -16.46 16.51
C GLY A 28 -4.36 -15.88 15.79
N THR A 29 -5.20 -15.21 16.52
CA THR A 29 -6.30 -14.47 15.92
C THR A 29 -5.83 -13.06 15.58
N ILE A 30 -5.99 -12.66 14.34
CA ILE A 30 -5.78 -11.28 13.88
C ILE A 30 -7.12 -10.60 13.64
N THR A 31 -7.17 -9.29 13.84
CA THR A 31 -8.29 -8.46 13.40
C THR A 31 -7.91 -7.84 12.07
N ASP A 32 -8.67 -8.11 11.02
CA ASP A 32 -8.47 -7.52 9.70
C ASP A 32 -9.11 -6.13 9.59
N ASP A 33 -8.89 -5.40 8.50
CA ASP A 33 -9.36 -4.02 8.31
C ASP A 33 -10.89 -3.91 8.18
N SER A 34 -11.58 -5.01 7.97
CA SER A 34 -13.04 -5.07 8.04
C SER A 34 -13.57 -5.37 9.45
N GLY A 35 -12.67 -5.52 10.44
CA GLY A 35 -13.00 -5.83 11.84
C GLY A 35 -13.26 -7.30 12.11
N ARG A 36 -12.96 -8.19 11.16
CA ARG A 36 -13.16 -9.64 11.29
C ARG A 36 -12.01 -10.26 12.07
N GLN A 37 -12.34 -11.30 12.86
CA GLN A 37 -11.34 -12.11 13.53
C GLN A 37 -10.96 -13.29 12.63
N VAL A 38 -9.73 -13.30 12.15
CA VAL A 38 -9.17 -14.38 11.33
C VAL A 38 -8.23 -15.21 12.17
N HIS A 39 -8.55 -16.49 12.32
CA HIS A 39 -7.74 -17.42 13.12
C HIS A 39 -6.77 -18.19 12.23
N LEU A 40 -5.50 -18.25 12.64
CA LEU A 40 -4.44 -19.00 11.98
C LEU A 40 -3.77 -19.94 12.99
N ASP A 41 -3.79 -21.24 12.71
CA ASP A 41 -3.19 -22.26 13.58
C ASP A 41 -1.66 -22.20 13.56
N SER A 42 -1.07 -21.75 12.46
CA SER A 42 0.38 -21.65 12.25
C SER A 42 0.71 -20.51 11.27
N ALA A 43 1.97 -20.07 11.23
CA ALA A 43 2.42 -19.10 10.23
C ALA A 43 2.12 -19.63 8.82
N PRO A 44 1.46 -18.84 7.96
CA PRO A 44 1.03 -19.32 6.65
C PRO A 44 2.23 -19.74 5.79
N ALA A 45 2.09 -20.89 5.13
CA ALA A 45 3.06 -21.44 4.22
C ALA A 45 2.61 -21.36 2.75
N ARG A 46 1.32 -21.17 2.52
CA ARG A 46 0.69 -21.12 1.20
C ARG A 46 -0.27 -19.92 1.13
N ILE A 47 0.26 -18.81 0.67
CA ILE A 47 -0.49 -17.54 0.63
C ILE A 47 -0.98 -17.31 -0.80
N VAL A 48 -2.24 -16.88 -0.93
CA VAL A 48 -2.79 -16.32 -2.16
C VAL A 48 -3.02 -14.83 -1.95
N SER A 49 -2.57 -14.01 -2.89
CA SER A 49 -2.77 -12.55 -2.87
C SER A 49 -3.69 -12.14 -4.01
N HIS A 50 -4.77 -11.43 -3.67
CA HIS A 50 -5.75 -10.98 -4.64
C HIS A 50 -5.40 -9.65 -5.30
N VAL A 51 -4.55 -8.82 -4.67
CA VAL A 51 -4.27 -7.46 -5.14
C VAL A 51 -2.78 -7.13 -5.19
N PRO A 52 -2.36 -6.25 -6.13
CA PRO A 52 -0.95 -5.89 -6.33
C PRO A 52 -0.24 -5.38 -5.07
N SER A 53 -0.84 -4.45 -4.32
CA SER A 53 -0.22 -3.85 -3.13
C SER A 53 0.16 -4.88 -2.07
N ILE A 54 -0.69 -5.89 -1.86
CA ILE A 54 -0.44 -7.00 -0.93
C ILE A 54 0.67 -7.90 -1.49
N THR A 55 0.63 -8.22 -2.79
CA THR A 55 1.68 -9.00 -3.46
C THR A 55 3.04 -8.33 -3.29
N GLU A 56 3.14 -7.02 -3.55
CA GLU A 56 4.36 -6.24 -3.38
C GLU A 56 4.86 -6.27 -1.93
N THR A 57 3.95 -6.14 -0.96
CA THR A 57 4.27 -6.23 0.48
C THR A 57 4.83 -7.61 0.83
N LEU A 58 4.20 -8.70 0.36
CA LEU A 58 4.68 -10.06 0.61
C LEU A 58 6.10 -10.27 0.04
N PHE A 59 6.38 -9.77 -1.15
CA PHE A 59 7.73 -9.84 -1.72
C PHE A 59 8.73 -9.00 -0.92
N ALA A 60 8.37 -7.79 -0.50
CA ALA A 60 9.21 -6.93 0.33
C ALA A 60 9.55 -7.56 1.69
N LEU A 61 8.62 -8.36 2.25
CA LEU A 61 8.84 -9.15 3.46
C LEU A 61 9.60 -10.46 3.24
N GLY A 62 10.06 -10.75 2.01
CA GLY A 62 10.77 -11.98 1.68
C GLY A 62 9.88 -13.21 1.67
N LEU A 63 8.60 -13.08 1.36
CA LEU A 63 7.60 -14.15 1.35
C LEU A 63 7.24 -14.63 -0.07
N GLY A 64 7.97 -14.23 -1.08
CA GLY A 64 7.71 -14.60 -2.47
C GLY A 64 7.63 -16.11 -2.69
N ASP A 65 8.41 -16.92 -1.95
CA ASP A 65 8.35 -18.39 -2.03
C ASP A 65 7.06 -18.97 -1.42
N LYS A 66 6.44 -18.26 -0.48
CA LYS A 66 5.18 -18.66 0.13
C LYS A 66 3.95 -18.19 -0.67
N LEU A 67 4.11 -17.23 -1.56
CA LEU A 67 3.07 -16.81 -2.49
C LEU A 67 2.87 -17.88 -3.56
N VAL A 68 1.74 -18.60 -3.48
CA VAL A 68 1.44 -19.72 -4.38
C VAL A 68 0.61 -19.30 -5.59
N ALA A 69 -0.10 -18.20 -5.51
CA ALA A 69 -0.83 -17.59 -6.64
C ALA A 69 -1.18 -16.14 -6.33
N ASP A 70 -1.39 -15.35 -7.38
CA ASP A 70 -1.83 -13.96 -7.29
C ASP A 70 -2.79 -13.59 -8.45
N SER A 71 -3.31 -12.34 -8.47
CA SER A 71 -4.20 -11.90 -9.55
C SER A 71 -3.43 -11.50 -10.82
N GLU A 72 -4.16 -11.36 -11.93
CA GLU A 72 -3.61 -10.97 -13.23
C GLU A 72 -2.91 -9.60 -13.21
N TYR A 73 -3.27 -8.74 -12.27
CA TYR A 73 -2.71 -7.38 -12.12
C TYR A 73 -1.45 -7.33 -11.25
N CYS A 74 -1.03 -8.45 -10.66
CA CYS A 74 0.18 -8.54 -9.85
C CYS A 74 1.40 -8.70 -10.78
N ASP A 75 2.06 -7.60 -11.07
CA ASP A 75 3.15 -7.50 -12.04
C ASP A 75 4.50 -7.06 -11.45
N TYR A 76 4.52 -6.70 -10.16
CA TYR A 76 5.73 -6.34 -9.45
C TYR A 76 5.91 -7.15 -8.14
N PRO A 77 7.17 -7.56 -7.82
CA PRO A 77 8.35 -7.53 -8.70
C PRO A 77 8.19 -8.49 -9.89
N GLU A 78 9.16 -8.52 -10.80
CA GLU A 78 9.10 -9.39 -12.01
C GLU A 78 8.75 -10.84 -11.68
N ALA A 79 9.18 -11.34 -10.51
CA ALA A 79 8.87 -12.69 -10.02
C ALA A 79 7.36 -12.92 -9.79
N ALA A 80 6.56 -11.88 -9.52
CA ALA A 80 5.12 -11.98 -9.37
C ALA A 80 4.45 -12.40 -10.68
N LYS A 81 4.94 -11.93 -11.83
CA LYS A 81 4.41 -12.29 -13.16
C LYS A 81 4.49 -13.80 -13.44
N THR A 82 5.37 -14.51 -12.77
CA THR A 82 5.55 -15.97 -12.96
C THR A 82 4.64 -16.81 -12.08
N LYS A 83 3.90 -16.20 -11.15
CA LYS A 83 2.99 -16.93 -10.27
C LYS A 83 1.72 -17.37 -11.01
N PRO A 84 1.13 -18.50 -10.64
CA PRO A 84 -0.20 -18.89 -11.09
C PRO A 84 -1.21 -17.77 -10.85
N LYS A 85 -2.11 -17.53 -11.81
CA LYS A 85 -3.09 -16.44 -11.74
C LYS A 85 -4.46 -16.94 -11.28
N ILE A 86 -5.10 -16.18 -10.40
CA ILE A 86 -6.42 -16.49 -9.83
C ILE A 86 -7.55 -15.66 -10.50
N GLY A 87 -7.31 -15.13 -11.69
CA GLY A 87 -8.23 -14.24 -12.39
C GLY A 87 -8.02 -12.77 -12.11
N GLY A 88 -8.94 -11.95 -12.59
CA GLY A 88 -8.88 -10.49 -12.48
C GLY A 88 -9.33 -9.96 -11.12
N TYR A 89 -9.11 -8.65 -10.91
CA TYR A 89 -9.44 -7.97 -9.66
C TYR A 89 -10.94 -8.05 -9.31
N PHE A 90 -11.83 -7.78 -10.26
CA PHE A 90 -13.29 -7.84 -10.04
C PHE A 90 -13.88 -9.24 -10.26
N THR A 91 -13.11 -10.16 -10.83
CA THR A 91 -13.56 -11.49 -11.24
C THR A 91 -12.55 -12.56 -10.80
N PRO A 92 -12.25 -12.67 -9.49
CA PRO A 92 -11.37 -13.71 -8.99
C PRO A 92 -11.99 -15.10 -9.20
N ASN A 93 -11.19 -16.06 -9.63
CA ASN A 93 -11.61 -17.44 -9.83
C ASN A 93 -11.47 -18.23 -8.52
N ILE A 94 -12.57 -18.45 -7.84
CA ILE A 94 -12.61 -19.16 -6.55
C ILE A 94 -12.14 -20.61 -6.68
N GLU A 95 -12.43 -21.27 -7.80
CA GLU A 95 -12.02 -22.66 -8.02
C GLU A 95 -10.49 -22.77 -8.12
N GLU A 96 -9.85 -21.83 -8.82
CA GLU A 96 -8.39 -21.74 -8.89
C GLU A 96 -7.79 -21.45 -7.52
N ILE A 97 -8.39 -20.53 -6.74
CA ILE A 97 -7.94 -20.25 -5.37
C ILE A 97 -7.98 -21.51 -4.51
N VAL A 98 -9.10 -22.24 -4.54
CA VAL A 98 -9.27 -23.50 -3.78
C VAL A 98 -8.27 -24.56 -4.25
N ALA A 99 -8.03 -24.67 -5.56
CA ALA A 99 -7.06 -25.60 -6.12
C ALA A 99 -5.62 -25.35 -5.65
N MET A 100 -5.27 -24.09 -5.33
CA MET A 100 -3.97 -23.73 -4.75
C MET A 100 -3.81 -24.20 -3.31
N LYS A 101 -4.88 -24.64 -2.63
CA LYS A 101 -4.91 -25.10 -1.22
C LYS A 101 -4.20 -24.08 -0.31
N PRO A 102 -4.64 -22.83 -0.29
CA PRO A 102 -4.02 -21.81 0.55
C PRO A 102 -4.35 -22.06 2.03
N ASP A 103 -3.44 -21.69 2.89
CA ASP A 103 -3.67 -21.56 4.34
C ASP A 103 -3.96 -20.10 4.76
N LEU A 104 -3.78 -19.15 3.83
CA LEU A 104 -4.21 -17.76 3.96
C LEU A 104 -4.48 -17.15 2.58
N VAL A 105 -5.62 -16.46 2.45
CA VAL A 105 -5.92 -15.58 1.32
C VAL A 105 -5.92 -14.13 1.81
N LEU A 106 -5.31 -13.23 1.06
CA LEU A 106 -5.24 -11.80 1.36
C LEU A 106 -5.94 -11.02 0.25
N THR A 107 -6.83 -10.10 0.63
CA THR A 107 -7.62 -9.26 -0.28
C THR A 107 -7.81 -7.86 0.31
N ASP A 108 -8.18 -6.88 -0.50
CA ASP A 108 -8.60 -5.56 -0.03
C ASP A 108 -10.11 -5.49 0.33
N GLY A 109 -10.84 -6.59 0.15
CA GLY A 109 -12.26 -6.68 0.48
C GLY A 109 -13.20 -6.00 -0.53
N TYR A 110 -12.69 -5.53 -1.66
CA TYR A 110 -13.51 -4.87 -2.69
C TYR A 110 -14.48 -5.82 -3.40
N VAL A 111 -14.24 -7.13 -3.29
CA VAL A 111 -15.11 -8.22 -3.80
C VAL A 111 -15.68 -8.99 -2.60
N PRO A 112 -16.82 -8.56 -2.00
CA PRO A 112 -17.39 -9.18 -0.80
C PRO A 112 -17.78 -10.65 -0.97
N GLU A 113 -18.15 -11.04 -2.19
CA GLU A 113 -18.47 -12.43 -2.53
C GLU A 113 -17.26 -13.36 -2.38
N LEU A 114 -16.04 -12.87 -2.69
CA LEU A 114 -14.80 -13.61 -2.47
C LEU A 114 -14.64 -13.95 -0.99
N VAL A 115 -14.78 -12.94 -0.12
CA VAL A 115 -14.65 -13.09 1.34
C VAL A 115 -15.69 -14.09 1.86
N THR A 116 -16.97 -13.87 1.53
CA THR A 116 -18.07 -14.71 1.99
C THR A 116 -17.91 -16.16 1.54
N LYS A 117 -17.47 -16.37 0.29
CA LYS A 117 -17.35 -17.71 -0.27
C LYS A 117 -16.20 -18.49 0.34
N LEU A 118 -15.03 -17.88 0.50
CA LEU A 118 -13.86 -18.54 1.09
C LEU A 118 -14.11 -18.86 2.57
N ASP A 119 -14.74 -17.95 3.32
CA ASP A 119 -15.20 -18.22 4.70
C ASP A 119 -16.11 -19.46 4.78
N SER A 120 -17.09 -19.56 3.88
CA SER A 120 -18.02 -20.69 3.84
C SER A 120 -17.33 -22.03 3.55
N LEU A 121 -16.15 -21.98 2.91
CA LEU A 121 -15.30 -23.13 2.62
C LEU A 121 -14.27 -23.41 3.71
N GLY A 122 -14.24 -22.60 4.77
CA GLY A 122 -13.28 -22.75 5.86
C GLY A 122 -11.83 -22.37 5.48
N ILE A 123 -11.66 -21.56 4.43
CA ILE A 123 -10.35 -21.05 4.00
C ILE A 123 -10.11 -19.71 4.67
N PRO A 124 -9.04 -19.55 5.50
CA PRO A 124 -8.74 -18.28 6.13
C PRO A 124 -8.53 -17.18 5.09
N ILE A 125 -9.28 -16.07 5.23
CA ILE A 125 -9.16 -14.89 4.38
C ILE A 125 -9.12 -13.65 5.26
N ALA A 126 -8.15 -12.77 5.01
CA ALA A 126 -8.02 -11.49 5.70
C ALA A 126 -8.11 -10.32 4.71
N VAL A 127 -8.82 -9.28 5.14
CA VAL A 127 -8.95 -8.01 4.42
C VAL A 127 -7.84 -7.07 4.88
N ILE A 128 -7.03 -6.59 3.94
CA ILE A 128 -5.96 -5.60 4.12
C ILE A 128 -6.31 -4.42 3.21
N ASN A 129 -6.83 -3.35 3.79
CA ASN A 129 -7.39 -2.23 3.04
C ASN A 129 -7.08 -0.90 3.75
N PRO A 130 -5.81 -0.48 3.74
CA PRO A 130 -5.37 0.75 4.37
C PRO A 130 -6.09 1.96 3.76
N LYS A 131 -6.31 3.00 4.57
CA LYS A 131 -7.03 4.21 4.18
C LYS A 131 -6.14 5.43 4.05
N ASP A 132 -4.94 5.36 4.60
CA ASP A 132 -3.93 6.41 4.61
C ASP A 132 -2.52 5.79 4.72
N ILE A 133 -1.50 6.63 4.68
CA ILE A 133 -0.10 6.19 4.73
C ILE A 133 0.22 5.50 6.07
N ASP A 134 -0.35 5.97 7.18
CA ASP A 134 -0.09 5.37 8.50
C ASP A 134 -0.70 3.96 8.60
N SER A 135 -1.87 3.74 8.02
CA SER A 135 -2.46 2.40 7.94
C SER A 135 -1.70 1.47 6.98
N VAL A 136 -1.09 1.97 5.90
CA VAL A 136 -0.17 1.16 5.07
C VAL A 136 0.98 0.60 5.92
N LEU A 137 1.61 1.45 6.75
CA LEU A 137 2.68 1.02 7.64
C LEU A 137 2.20 -0.01 8.68
N THR A 138 1.00 0.22 9.25
CA THR A 138 0.38 -0.70 10.21
C THR A 138 0.09 -2.07 9.59
N ASP A 139 -0.40 -2.10 8.35
CA ASP A 139 -0.72 -3.33 7.63
C ASP A 139 0.52 -4.12 7.24
N ILE A 140 1.61 -3.43 6.88
CA ILE A 140 2.91 -4.09 6.68
C ILE A 140 3.36 -4.77 7.97
N GLU A 141 3.25 -4.10 9.13
CA GLU A 141 3.58 -4.69 10.43
C GLU A 141 2.63 -5.84 10.80
N LEU A 142 1.32 -5.72 10.51
CA LEU A 142 0.34 -6.79 10.69
C LEU A 142 0.73 -8.03 9.87
N LEU A 143 1.02 -7.85 8.58
CA LEU A 143 1.47 -8.94 7.70
C LEU A 143 2.78 -9.56 8.20
N GLY A 144 3.72 -8.75 8.67
CA GLY A 144 4.94 -9.22 9.32
C GLY A 144 4.66 -10.10 10.53
N ASN A 145 3.74 -9.69 11.39
CA ASN A 145 3.34 -10.45 12.58
C ASN A 145 2.69 -11.80 12.23
N VAL A 146 1.75 -11.80 11.29
CA VAL A 146 1.00 -12.98 10.83
C VAL A 146 1.91 -14.01 10.16
N THR A 147 2.91 -13.55 9.43
CA THR A 147 3.78 -14.40 8.60
C THR A 147 5.10 -14.78 9.28
N GLY A 148 5.35 -14.27 10.49
CA GLY A 148 6.62 -14.48 11.21
C GLY A 148 7.79 -13.64 10.64
N ARG A 149 7.49 -12.49 10.04
CA ARG A 149 8.43 -11.53 9.44
C ARG A 149 8.46 -10.18 10.15
N GLN A 150 8.32 -10.21 11.48
CA GLN A 150 8.24 -8.98 12.30
C GLN A 150 9.46 -8.07 12.12
N LYS A 151 10.64 -8.68 12.02
CA LYS A 151 11.89 -7.92 11.86
C LYS A 151 11.92 -7.23 10.51
N GLU A 152 11.65 -7.96 9.45
CA GLU A 152 11.64 -7.45 8.08
C GLU A 152 10.57 -6.34 7.91
N ALA A 153 9.39 -6.53 8.49
CA ALA A 153 8.32 -5.55 8.48
C ALA A 153 8.73 -4.26 9.20
N LYS A 154 9.35 -4.38 10.38
CA LYS A 154 9.83 -3.22 11.12
C LYS A 154 10.93 -2.47 10.36
N GLU A 155 11.91 -3.17 9.80
CA GLU A 155 12.97 -2.56 9.00
C GLU A 155 12.40 -1.82 7.80
N LEU A 156 11.42 -2.41 7.10
CA LEU A 156 10.73 -1.80 5.98
C LEU A 156 9.95 -0.54 6.40
N THR A 157 9.14 -0.63 7.45
CA THR A 157 8.34 0.52 7.91
C THR A 157 9.20 1.65 8.50
N ASP A 158 10.31 1.34 9.17
CA ASP A 158 11.27 2.34 9.66
C ASP A 158 11.94 3.07 8.48
N ASP A 159 12.30 2.36 7.39
CA ASP A 159 12.85 2.98 6.19
C ASP A 159 11.81 3.87 5.49
N MET A 160 10.58 3.38 5.32
CA MET A 160 9.50 4.16 4.73
C MET A 160 9.25 5.45 5.52
N LYS A 161 9.15 5.40 6.86
CA LYS A 161 8.99 6.58 7.73
C LYS A 161 10.12 7.58 7.55
N LYS A 162 11.36 7.10 7.51
CA LYS A 162 12.54 7.94 7.30
C LYS A 162 12.49 8.67 5.96
N ARG A 163 12.08 8.00 4.89
CA ARG A 163 11.96 8.58 3.55
C ARG A 163 10.83 9.62 3.49
N ILE A 164 9.67 9.33 4.11
CA ILE A 164 8.58 10.30 4.27
C ILE A 164 9.08 11.57 4.99
N ASP A 165 9.74 11.40 6.14
CA ASP A 165 10.26 12.52 6.93
C ASP A 165 11.29 13.35 6.13
N ALA A 166 12.11 12.69 5.32
CA ALA A 166 13.09 13.36 4.47
C ALA A 166 12.40 14.27 3.44
N VAL A 167 11.40 13.77 2.73
CA VAL A 167 10.62 14.57 1.78
C VAL A 167 9.92 15.73 2.48
N VAL A 168 9.14 15.45 3.53
CA VAL A 168 8.37 16.46 4.26
C VAL A 168 9.26 17.57 4.81
N ASN A 169 10.43 17.23 5.39
CA ASN A 169 11.38 18.21 5.89
C ASN A 169 11.97 19.07 4.77
N THR A 170 12.30 18.46 3.62
CA THR A 170 12.86 19.16 2.47
C THR A 170 11.88 20.22 1.93
N VAL A 171 10.60 19.86 1.80
CA VAL A 171 9.59 20.76 1.22
C VAL A 171 8.90 21.69 2.23
N SER A 172 9.20 21.58 3.53
CA SER A 172 8.47 22.23 4.62
C SER A 172 8.42 23.76 4.57
N SER A 173 9.43 24.40 3.97
CA SER A 173 9.56 25.87 3.88
C SER A 173 9.34 26.43 2.46
N THR A 174 8.88 25.60 1.52
CA THR A 174 8.68 26.00 0.12
C THR A 174 7.30 26.55 -0.14
N SER A 175 7.12 27.21 -1.29
CA SER A 175 5.79 27.50 -1.82
C SER A 175 5.10 26.17 -2.20
N ARG A 176 3.78 26.12 -2.00
CA ARG A 176 2.98 24.93 -2.30
C ARG A 176 2.25 25.13 -3.63
N PRO A 177 2.76 24.56 -4.75
CA PRO A 177 2.08 24.68 -6.02
C PRO A 177 0.71 23.99 -5.98
N SER A 178 -0.27 24.56 -6.69
CA SER A 178 -1.57 23.93 -6.90
C SER A 178 -1.44 22.82 -7.95
N VAL A 179 -1.98 21.64 -7.62
CA VAL A 179 -1.82 20.42 -8.41
C VAL A 179 -3.19 19.87 -8.79
N PHE A 180 -3.38 19.58 -10.07
CA PHE A 180 -4.52 18.79 -10.54
C PHE A 180 -4.04 17.43 -11.05
N TYR A 181 -4.59 16.35 -10.48
CA TYR A 181 -4.27 14.99 -10.89
C TYR A 181 -5.32 14.47 -11.87
N VAL A 182 -4.91 13.93 -12.99
CA VAL A 182 -5.78 13.34 -14.01
C VAL A 182 -5.70 11.82 -13.91
N PHE A 183 -6.71 11.22 -13.27
CA PHE A 183 -6.82 9.76 -13.14
C PHE A 183 -7.39 9.11 -14.41
N ASP A 184 -8.42 9.72 -14.99
CA ASP A 184 -9.06 9.30 -16.24
C ASP A 184 -9.56 10.53 -16.97
N ALA A 185 -9.30 10.60 -18.27
CA ALA A 185 -9.72 11.67 -19.16
C ALA A 185 -10.50 11.15 -20.39
N THR A 186 -11.16 9.98 -20.27
CA THR A 186 -12.05 9.44 -21.30
C THR A 186 -13.14 10.48 -21.66
N ASP A 187 -13.67 11.19 -20.65
CA ASP A 187 -14.44 12.41 -20.84
C ASP A 187 -13.57 13.63 -20.47
N THR A 188 -12.96 14.25 -21.46
CA THR A 188 -12.08 15.41 -21.29
C THR A 188 -12.77 16.65 -20.74
N THR A 189 -14.11 16.69 -20.71
CA THR A 189 -14.91 17.77 -20.12
C THR A 189 -15.24 17.54 -18.66
N LYS A 190 -15.05 16.31 -18.17
CA LYS A 190 -15.27 15.88 -16.80
C LYS A 190 -14.23 14.83 -16.37
N PRO A 191 -12.94 15.21 -16.35
CA PRO A 191 -11.89 14.26 -15.97
C PRO A 191 -12.12 13.75 -14.54
N TRP A 192 -11.77 12.49 -14.30
CA TRP A 192 -11.68 11.95 -12.94
C TRP A 192 -10.41 12.43 -12.28
N THR A 193 -10.53 12.80 -11.01
CA THR A 193 -9.42 13.26 -10.17
C THR A 193 -9.53 12.72 -8.75
N ALA A 194 -8.42 12.81 -8.02
CA ALA A 194 -8.30 12.42 -6.63
C ALA A 194 -8.73 13.56 -5.70
N GLY A 195 -9.72 13.30 -4.83
CA GLY A 195 -10.17 14.17 -3.76
C GLY A 195 -9.67 13.72 -2.38
N PRO A 196 -10.16 14.37 -1.30
CA PRO A 196 -9.79 14.05 0.08
C PRO A 196 -10.06 12.59 0.45
N GLY A 197 -9.10 11.97 1.15
CA GLY A 197 -9.17 10.56 1.53
C GLY A 197 -8.66 9.59 0.48
N SER A 198 -8.17 10.05 -0.66
CA SER A 198 -7.37 9.26 -1.59
C SER A 198 -5.89 9.29 -1.20
N PHE A 199 -5.13 8.26 -1.57
CA PHE A 199 -3.67 8.25 -1.38
C PHE A 199 -2.99 9.39 -2.14
N VAL A 200 -3.45 9.68 -3.35
CA VAL A 200 -2.92 10.77 -4.20
C VAL A 200 -3.07 12.13 -3.52
N ASP A 201 -4.21 12.41 -2.89
CA ASP A 201 -4.40 13.66 -2.12
C ASP A 201 -3.40 13.76 -0.95
N ALA A 202 -3.19 12.67 -0.23
CA ALA A 202 -2.20 12.59 0.83
C ALA A 202 -0.77 12.80 0.30
N LEU A 203 -0.42 12.15 -0.81
CA LEU A 203 0.90 12.29 -1.45
C LEU A 203 1.14 13.72 -1.95
N ILE A 204 0.16 14.35 -2.62
CA ILE A 204 0.27 15.76 -3.03
C ILE A 204 0.57 16.65 -1.80
N SER A 205 -0.12 16.39 -0.69
CA SER A 205 0.08 17.17 0.54
C SER A 205 1.46 16.96 1.16
N LEU A 206 1.93 15.71 1.26
CA LEU A 206 3.24 15.34 1.80
C LEU A 206 4.39 15.84 0.91
N ALA A 207 4.20 15.80 -0.41
CA ALA A 207 5.13 16.33 -1.39
C ALA A 207 5.16 17.88 -1.44
N GLY A 208 4.44 18.57 -0.55
CA GLY A 208 4.44 20.03 -0.49
C GLY A 208 3.55 20.70 -1.55
N GLY A 209 2.64 19.99 -2.19
CA GLY A 209 1.64 20.53 -3.12
C GLY A 209 0.32 20.90 -2.43
N LYS A 210 -0.61 21.44 -3.21
CA LYS A 210 -1.98 21.74 -2.83
C LYS A 210 -2.92 21.14 -3.87
N ASN A 211 -3.70 20.14 -3.49
CA ASN A 211 -4.65 19.51 -4.38
C ASN A 211 -5.80 20.49 -4.76
N VAL A 212 -6.05 20.67 -6.05
CA VAL A 212 -7.15 21.50 -6.56
C VAL A 212 -8.51 20.94 -6.12
N ALA A 213 -8.63 19.62 -6.04
CA ALA A 213 -9.85 18.93 -5.62
C ALA A 213 -9.97 18.74 -4.09
N ALA A 214 -9.16 19.44 -3.26
CA ALA A 214 -9.16 19.28 -1.78
C ALA A 214 -10.49 19.61 -1.09
N SER A 215 -11.43 20.30 -1.76
CA SER A 215 -12.76 20.61 -1.24
C SER A 215 -13.84 19.61 -1.66
N ALA A 216 -13.50 18.56 -2.40
CA ALA A 216 -14.45 17.53 -2.82
C ALA A 216 -14.99 16.73 -1.63
N SER A 217 -16.17 16.09 -1.82
CA SER A 217 -16.80 15.26 -0.79
C SER A 217 -16.30 13.83 -0.76
N ASP A 218 -15.71 13.38 -1.87
CA ASP A 218 -15.37 11.95 -2.09
C ASP A 218 -13.92 11.80 -2.55
N PRO A 219 -13.29 10.64 -2.28
CA PRO A 219 -11.91 10.37 -2.69
C PRO A 219 -11.69 10.37 -4.20
N TRP A 220 -12.72 10.09 -4.98
CA TRP A 220 -12.65 10.06 -6.45
C TRP A 220 -13.88 10.75 -7.02
N ILE A 221 -13.66 11.79 -7.82
CA ILE A 221 -14.73 12.60 -8.40
C ILE A 221 -14.49 12.91 -9.87
N GLN A 222 -15.57 13.14 -10.59
CA GLN A 222 -15.50 13.84 -11.87
C GLN A 222 -15.45 15.35 -11.62
N PHE A 223 -14.40 16.00 -12.10
CA PHE A 223 -14.20 17.43 -11.90
C PHE A 223 -14.76 18.24 -13.07
N ASN A 224 -15.45 19.35 -12.76
CA ASN A 224 -16.02 20.19 -13.80
C ASN A 224 -14.92 20.99 -14.52
N MET A 225 -14.93 21.00 -15.85
CA MET A 225 -13.93 21.72 -16.64
C MET A 225 -13.93 23.22 -16.40
N GLU A 226 -15.09 23.85 -16.25
CA GLU A 226 -15.17 25.29 -15.98
C GLU A 226 -14.52 25.62 -14.61
N GLU A 227 -14.76 24.80 -13.60
CA GLU A 227 -14.13 24.92 -12.29
C GLU A 227 -12.62 24.67 -12.37
N LEU A 228 -12.16 23.69 -13.18
CA LEU A 228 -10.75 23.41 -13.40
C LEU A 228 -10.04 24.58 -14.05
N VAL A 229 -10.61 25.16 -15.11
CA VAL A 229 -10.06 26.35 -15.78
C VAL A 229 -10.00 27.54 -14.84
N ASN A 230 -11.05 27.75 -14.03
CA ASN A 230 -11.06 28.83 -13.04
C ASN A 230 -10.04 28.61 -11.91
N SER A 231 -9.78 27.36 -11.52
CA SER A 231 -8.76 27.00 -10.52
C SER A 231 -7.35 27.23 -11.04
N ASN A 232 -7.15 27.10 -12.34
CA ASN A 232 -5.91 27.33 -13.07
C ASN A 232 -4.68 26.73 -12.35
N PRO A 233 -4.57 25.41 -12.25
CA PRO A 233 -3.51 24.74 -11.49
C PRO A 233 -2.11 25.15 -11.99
N ASP A 234 -1.15 25.15 -11.04
CA ASP A 234 0.26 25.39 -11.39
C ASP A 234 0.87 24.17 -12.09
N ILE A 235 0.46 22.97 -11.69
CA ILE A 235 0.98 21.70 -12.23
C ILE A 235 -0.19 20.74 -12.50
N ILE A 236 -0.09 20.01 -13.61
CA ILE A 236 -0.99 18.90 -13.93
C ILE A 236 -0.18 17.61 -13.91
N LEU A 237 -0.63 16.63 -13.09
CA LEU A 237 -0.10 15.27 -13.06
C LEU A 237 -1.06 14.35 -13.82
N VAL A 238 -0.56 13.63 -14.79
CA VAL A 238 -1.33 12.66 -15.57
C VAL A 238 -0.94 11.25 -15.15
N ASP A 239 -1.93 10.47 -14.75
CA ASP A 239 -1.76 9.06 -14.40
C ASP A 239 -1.25 8.25 -15.59
N SER A 240 -0.37 7.31 -15.33
CA SER A 240 0.03 6.30 -16.30
C SER A 240 -0.08 4.91 -15.70
N HIS A 241 -0.79 4.03 -16.38
CA HIS A 241 -0.83 2.62 -16.03
C HIS A 241 0.04 1.81 -16.98
N MET A 242 0.90 0.95 -16.42
CA MET A 242 1.81 0.10 -17.20
C MET A 242 2.67 0.93 -18.20
N GLY A 243 3.07 2.14 -17.78
CA GLY A 243 3.87 3.06 -18.60
C GLY A 243 3.12 3.76 -19.73
N THR A 244 1.79 3.67 -19.76
CA THR A 244 0.95 4.37 -20.74
C THR A 244 0.10 5.41 -20.04
N ALA A 245 0.31 6.70 -20.35
CA ALA A 245 -0.51 7.79 -19.83
C ALA A 245 -1.97 7.64 -20.27
N VAL A 246 -2.91 7.94 -19.37
CA VAL A 246 -4.37 7.91 -19.67
C VAL A 246 -4.77 8.92 -20.74
N ILE A 247 -3.99 9.99 -20.86
CA ILE A 247 -3.99 10.95 -21.97
C ILE A 247 -2.57 11.54 -22.05
N SER A 248 -2.05 11.77 -23.26
CA SER A 248 -0.71 12.36 -23.35
C SER A 248 -0.74 13.87 -23.03
N PRO A 249 0.35 14.42 -22.46
CA PRO A 249 0.48 15.87 -22.30
C PRO A 249 0.29 16.67 -23.60
N GLU A 250 0.67 16.08 -24.72
CA GLU A 250 0.50 16.67 -26.07
C GLU A 250 -0.98 16.78 -26.43
N GLU A 251 -1.75 15.70 -26.22
CA GLU A 251 -3.20 15.70 -26.48
C GLU A 251 -3.92 16.70 -25.60
N LEU A 252 -3.58 16.80 -24.31
CA LEU A 252 -4.18 17.80 -23.41
C LEU A 252 -4.01 19.24 -23.90
N ARG A 253 -2.88 19.57 -24.53
CA ARG A 253 -2.61 20.92 -25.06
C ARG A 253 -3.53 21.33 -26.21
N GLU A 254 -4.08 20.35 -26.92
CA GLU A 254 -4.95 20.62 -28.10
C GLU A 254 -6.44 20.68 -27.70
N LEU A 255 -6.79 20.32 -26.44
CA LEU A 255 -8.18 20.24 -26.03
C LEU A 255 -8.76 21.59 -25.60
N PRO A 256 -9.99 21.91 -26.02
CA PRO A 256 -10.70 23.12 -25.56
C PRO A 256 -10.82 23.15 -24.03
N GLY A 257 -10.55 24.32 -23.46
CA GLY A 257 -10.53 24.53 -22.01
C GLY A 257 -9.17 24.21 -21.39
N TRP A 258 -8.56 23.07 -21.72
CA TRP A 258 -7.23 22.71 -21.20
C TRP A 258 -6.15 23.68 -21.68
N GLN A 259 -6.15 24.03 -22.97
CA GLN A 259 -5.19 24.97 -23.58
C GLN A 259 -5.17 26.36 -22.92
N ASP A 260 -6.21 26.73 -22.17
CA ASP A 260 -6.33 28.04 -21.54
C ASP A 260 -5.61 28.14 -20.20
N MET A 261 -5.30 27.00 -19.54
CA MET A 261 -4.62 26.93 -18.25
C MET A 261 -3.13 27.23 -18.35
N THR A 262 -2.58 27.86 -17.31
CA THR A 262 -1.15 28.22 -17.20
C THR A 262 -0.27 26.98 -17.29
N ALA A 263 -0.57 25.91 -16.55
CA ALA A 263 0.19 24.66 -16.58
C ALA A 263 0.32 24.09 -17.98
N VAL A 264 -0.72 24.23 -18.82
CA VAL A 264 -0.71 23.73 -20.20
C VAL A 264 0.15 24.62 -21.11
N LYS A 265 0.04 25.95 -20.97
CA LYS A 265 0.82 26.95 -21.74
C LYS A 265 2.31 26.86 -21.44
N GLU A 266 2.66 26.70 -20.17
CA GLU A 266 4.05 26.62 -19.69
C GLU A 266 4.62 25.20 -19.75
N LYS A 267 3.82 24.21 -20.18
CA LYS A 267 4.20 22.78 -20.28
C LYS A 267 4.52 22.12 -18.92
N TRP A 268 3.89 22.57 -17.85
CA TRP A 268 3.98 21.96 -16.53
C TRP A 268 2.95 20.83 -16.38
N ILE A 269 2.97 19.94 -17.35
CA ILE A 269 2.18 18.71 -17.36
C ILE A 269 3.17 17.55 -17.33
N TYR A 270 3.05 16.72 -16.31
CA TYR A 270 3.94 15.59 -16.08
C TYR A 270 3.14 14.30 -16.02
N THR A 271 3.72 13.21 -16.47
CA THR A 271 3.19 11.87 -16.27
C THR A 271 3.76 11.34 -14.97
N ILE A 272 2.92 10.70 -14.13
CA ILE A 272 3.33 10.02 -12.93
C ILE A 272 2.90 8.55 -12.99
N ASP A 273 3.73 7.65 -12.46
CA ASP A 273 3.41 6.22 -12.45
C ASP A 273 2.24 5.94 -11.48
N GLY A 274 1.07 5.61 -12.05
CA GLY A 274 -0.13 5.29 -11.30
C GLY A 274 0.03 4.10 -10.36
N ASP A 275 0.89 3.16 -10.70
CA ASP A 275 1.18 2.01 -9.83
C ASP A 275 1.90 2.42 -8.54
N LEU A 276 2.66 3.53 -8.56
CA LEU A 276 3.33 4.06 -7.38
C LEU A 276 2.41 4.92 -6.50
N VAL A 277 1.43 5.60 -7.09
CA VAL A 277 0.60 6.56 -6.33
C VAL A 277 -0.78 6.03 -5.95
N ASN A 278 -1.27 4.97 -6.63
CA ASN A 278 -2.59 4.39 -6.37
C ASN A 278 -2.53 3.03 -5.63
N ARG A 279 -1.39 2.31 -5.67
CA ARG A 279 -1.23 1.05 -4.93
C ARG A 279 -0.80 1.33 -3.49
N SER A 280 -1.63 0.93 -2.55
CA SER A 280 -1.40 1.10 -1.10
C SER A 280 -0.40 0.08 -0.55
N GLY A 281 0.80 0.04 -1.11
CA GLY A 281 1.89 -0.87 -0.75
C GLY A 281 3.20 -0.13 -0.45
N PRO A 282 4.32 -0.87 -0.27
CA PRO A 282 5.59 -0.25 0.11
C PRO A 282 6.13 0.77 -0.90
N ARG A 283 5.83 0.60 -2.20
CA ARG A 283 6.30 1.50 -3.26
C ARG A 283 5.60 2.86 -3.29
N ILE A 284 4.56 3.07 -2.48
CA ILE A 284 3.90 4.37 -2.39
C ILE A 284 4.87 5.49 -1.99
N ILE A 285 5.99 5.13 -1.33
CA ILE A 285 7.04 6.08 -0.97
C ILE A 285 7.85 6.52 -2.18
N GLU A 286 8.05 5.65 -3.16
CA GLU A 286 8.66 6.00 -4.45
C GLU A 286 7.78 7.02 -5.19
N GLY A 287 6.45 6.82 -5.16
CA GLY A 287 5.48 7.78 -5.69
C GLY A 287 5.51 9.13 -4.97
N LEU A 288 5.71 9.14 -3.65
CA LEU A 288 5.89 10.38 -2.88
C LEU A 288 7.17 11.13 -3.32
N GLU A 289 8.27 10.43 -3.45
CA GLU A 289 9.56 10.99 -3.86
C GLU A 289 9.48 11.55 -5.29
N GLU A 290 8.96 10.77 -6.25
CA GLU A 290 8.74 11.21 -7.63
C GLU A 290 7.85 12.46 -7.70
N MET A 291 6.75 12.46 -6.92
CA MET A 291 5.86 13.62 -6.86
C MET A 291 6.58 14.86 -6.29
N ALA A 292 7.40 14.69 -5.25
CA ALA A 292 8.15 15.79 -4.66
C ALA A 292 9.19 16.36 -5.63
N GLU A 293 9.89 15.51 -6.39
CA GLU A 293 10.82 15.93 -7.46
C GLU A 293 10.10 16.73 -8.55
N ILE A 294 8.90 16.30 -8.95
CA ILE A 294 8.10 17.04 -9.94
C ILE A 294 7.66 18.40 -9.40
N LEU A 295 7.20 18.46 -8.15
CA LEU A 295 6.67 19.69 -7.56
C LEU A 295 7.77 20.70 -7.18
N HIS A 296 8.98 20.23 -6.88
CA HIS A 296 10.09 21.02 -6.36
C HIS A 296 11.44 20.63 -6.99
N PRO A 297 11.60 20.71 -8.32
CA PRO A 297 12.78 20.19 -9.03
C PRO A 297 14.10 20.85 -8.60
N ASP A 298 14.06 22.01 -7.96
CA ASP A 298 15.26 22.71 -7.48
C ASP A 298 15.76 22.16 -6.12
N LEU A 299 15.03 21.25 -5.47
CA LEU A 299 15.35 20.71 -4.14
C LEU A 299 15.82 19.27 -4.16
N PHE A 300 15.55 18.54 -5.20
CA PHE A 300 15.89 17.15 -5.44
C PHE A 300 16.71 17.00 -6.74
#